data_72ea9d2e5254d94fb6f48eed1d67db14
#
_entry.id   72ea9d2e5254d94fb6f48eed1d67db14
#
_cell.length_a   1.000
_cell.length_b   1.000
_cell.length_c   1.000
_cell.angle_alpha   90.00
_cell.angle_beta   90.00
_cell.angle_gamma   90.00
#
_symmetry.space_group_name_H-M   'P 1'
#
loop_
_entity.id
_entity.type
_entity.pdbx_description
1 polymer ?
#
loop_
_entity_poly.entity_id
_entity_poly.type
_entity_poly.pdbx_seq_one_letter_code
_entity_poly.pdbx_strand_id
1 'polypeptide(L)'
;MRIIDDIKLDFNDVLIAPKRSQLTSRKEAILTREFKFKHSNHTWAGIPIIASNMDHTGTNAMAHVLMEYHILTALCKFVKSTEWGWNKNIIRTIGLDQNLDNLPYDSDTAPWICLDVANGYTERFNDYVSLMRAHEATKDKIIIAGNVCTPEATEQIILAGADIVKIGIGPGSVCTTRKMTGVGYPQLSATIECADAAHGLGGHIITDGGCTVPGDIAKSFGAGADFVMLGGMLAGHDECAGEVSDD
;
A
#
# COMPACT_ATOMS: atom_id res chain seq x y z
N MET A 1 17.89 22.86 -11.82
CA MET A 1 17.75 21.38 -11.72
C MET A 1 18.84 20.85 -10.81
N ARG A 2 18.50 19.97 -9.84
CA ARG A 2 19.48 19.31 -8.96
C ARG A 2 19.65 17.87 -9.46
N ILE A 3 20.89 17.43 -9.62
CA ILE A 3 21.23 16.05 -9.89
C ILE A 3 21.56 15.39 -8.55
N ILE A 4 21.01 14.21 -8.29
CA ILE A 4 21.32 13.39 -7.12
C ILE A 4 22.43 12.43 -7.52
N ASP A 5 23.62 12.57 -6.92
CA ASP A 5 24.80 11.79 -7.25
C ASP A 5 24.82 10.39 -6.57
N ASP A 6 23.94 10.18 -5.58
CA ASP A 6 23.82 8.89 -4.90
C ASP A 6 23.26 7.81 -5.83
N ILE A 7 23.79 6.59 -5.70
CA ILE A 7 23.26 5.43 -6.44
C ILE A 7 21.88 5.11 -5.92
N LYS A 8 20.88 5.11 -6.81
CA LYS A 8 19.52 4.70 -6.53
C LYS A 8 19.20 3.40 -7.26
N LEU A 9 18.59 2.45 -6.54
CA LEU A 9 18.46 1.05 -6.95
C LEU A 9 16.99 0.63 -7.03
N ASP A 10 16.66 -0.17 -8.03
CA ASP A 10 15.42 -0.94 -8.12
C ASP A 10 15.64 -2.38 -7.61
N PHE A 11 14.58 -3.19 -7.52
CA PHE A 11 14.67 -4.56 -7.01
C PHE A 11 15.59 -5.46 -7.83
N ASN A 12 15.72 -5.21 -9.14
CA ASN A 12 16.57 -6.00 -10.05
C ASN A 12 18.08 -5.74 -9.85
N ASP A 13 18.42 -4.65 -9.18
CA ASP A 13 19.82 -4.24 -9.00
C ASP A 13 20.50 -4.92 -7.79
N VAL A 14 19.73 -5.61 -6.96
CA VAL A 14 20.22 -6.17 -5.69
C VAL A 14 19.76 -7.61 -5.46
N LEU A 15 20.51 -8.29 -4.59
CA LEU A 15 20.13 -9.56 -3.98
C LEU A 15 20.28 -9.47 -2.47
N ILE A 16 19.47 -10.22 -1.75
CA ILE A 16 19.62 -10.36 -0.29
C ILE A 16 20.79 -11.32 -0.03
N ALA A 17 21.83 -10.82 0.63
CA ALA A 17 22.95 -11.66 1.04
C ALA A 17 22.48 -12.67 2.09
N PRO A 18 22.74 -13.98 1.90
CA PRO A 18 22.31 -15.00 2.86
C PRO A 18 23.01 -14.81 4.20
N LYS A 19 22.27 -15.05 5.28
CA LYS A 19 22.77 -15.00 6.65
C LYS A 19 22.52 -16.35 7.34
N ARG A 20 23.25 -16.60 8.42
CA ARG A 20 23.03 -17.79 9.27
C ARG A 20 21.60 -17.76 9.80
N SER A 21 20.90 -18.88 9.64
CA SER A 21 19.53 -19.09 10.15
C SER A 21 19.52 -20.24 11.17
N GLN A 22 18.60 -20.15 12.12
CA GLN A 22 18.27 -21.25 13.05
C GLN A 22 17.11 -22.10 12.54
N LEU A 23 16.38 -21.64 11.51
CA LEU A 23 15.30 -22.38 10.92
C LEU A 23 15.82 -23.57 10.11
N THR A 24 15.24 -24.73 10.32
CA THR A 24 15.58 -25.98 9.60
C THR A 24 14.67 -26.19 8.38
N SER A 25 13.50 -25.56 8.38
CA SER A 25 12.51 -25.63 7.30
C SER A 25 11.83 -24.27 7.10
N ARG A 26 11.52 -23.94 5.84
CA ARG A 26 10.68 -22.77 5.51
C ARG A 26 9.28 -22.83 6.14
N LYS A 27 8.79 -24.01 6.50
CA LYS A 27 7.50 -24.19 7.19
C LYS A 27 7.48 -23.64 8.60
N GLU A 28 8.66 -23.40 9.21
CA GLU A 28 8.81 -22.81 10.52
C GLU A 28 8.73 -21.28 10.49
N ALA A 29 8.75 -20.67 9.28
CA ALA A 29 8.67 -19.24 9.14
C ALA A 29 7.25 -18.73 9.49
N ILE A 30 7.18 -17.80 10.44
CA ILE A 30 5.93 -17.13 10.84
C ILE A 30 5.75 -15.92 9.93
N LEU A 31 4.69 -15.92 9.11
CA LEU A 31 4.41 -14.85 8.15
C LEU A 31 3.53 -13.74 8.74
N THR A 32 2.78 -14.06 9.80
CA THR A 32 1.89 -13.10 10.49
C THR A 32 2.72 -12.08 11.26
N ARG A 33 2.39 -10.82 11.08
CA ARG A 33 2.93 -9.68 11.83
C ARG A 33 1.80 -8.92 12.49
N GLU A 34 2.10 -8.27 13.62
CA GLU A 34 1.19 -7.38 14.31
C GLU A 34 1.66 -5.93 14.15
N PHE A 35 0.71 -5.03 13.88
CA PHE A 35 0.94 -3.61 13.71
C PHE A 35 0.02 -2.82 14.64
N LYS A 36 0.58 -1.77 15.25
CA LYS A 36 -0.16 -0.76 16.00
C LYS A 36 -0.04 0.57 15.26
N PHE A 37 -1.17 1.19 14.98
CA PHE A 37 -1.22 2.43 14.21
C PHE A 37 -1.26 3.65 15.13
N LYS A 38 -0.44 4.65 14.80
CA LYS A 38 -0.16 5.81 15.66
C LYS A 38 -1.38 6.68 15.89
N HIS A 39 -2.10 7.01 14.83
CA HIS A 39 -3.16 8.01 14.87
C HIS A 39 -4.53 7.40 15.15
N SER A 40 -4.82 6.23 14.61
CA SER A 40 -6.09 5.54 14.79
C SER A 40 -6.19 4.72 16.08
N ASN A 41 -5.05 4.41 16.73
CA ASN A 41 -4.94 3.50 17.86
C ASN A 41 -5.47 2.06 17.61
N HIS A 42 -5.77 1.72 16.36
CA HIS A 42 -6.09 0.34 15.98
C HIS A 42 -4.84 -0.56 16.03
N THR A 43 -5.10 -1.84 16.20
CA THR A 43 -4.12 -2.91 15.97
C THR A 43 -4.65 -3.85 14.88
N TRP A 44 -3.74 -4.40 14.09
CA TRP A 44 -4.07 -5.42 13.11
C TRP A 44 -2.99 -6.49 13.08
N ALA A 45 -3.38 -7.75 12.89
CA ALA A 45 -2.47 -8.87 12.73
C ALA A 45 -2.86 -9.69 11.51
N GLY A 46 -1.87 -10.03 10.70
CA GLY A 46 -2.05 -10.80 9.48
C GLY A 46 -0.76 -10.88 8.66
N ILE A 47 -0.87 -11.41 7.45
CA ILE A 47 0.23 -11.41 6.48
C ILE A 47 0.25 -10.03 5.81
N PRO A 48 1.34 -9.25 5.92
CA PRO A 48 1.37 -7.85 5.51
C PRO A 48 1.51 -7.68 3.98
N ILE A 49 0.65 -8.35 3.25
CA ILE A 49 0.48 -8.24 1.80
C ILE A 49 -0.90 -7.65 1.53
N ILE A 50 -1.01 -6.81 0.51
CA ILE A 50 -2.23 -6.13 0.12
C ILE A 50 -2.46 -6.36 -1.37
N ALA A 51 -3.63 -6.88 -1.75
CA ALA A 51 -4.05 -6.85 -3.15
C ALA A 51 -4.35 -5.40 -3.55
N SER A 52 -3.80 -4.98 -4.68
CA SER A 52 -3.85 -3.60 -5.16
C SER A 52 -5.28 -3.18 -5.53
N ASN A 53 -5.59 -1.92 -5.32
CA ASN A 53 -6.85 -1.27 -5.65
C ASN A 53 -7.06 -0.98 -7.16
N MET A 54 -6.44 -1.80 -8.01
CA MET A 54 -6.65 -1.76 -9.47
C MET A 54 -7.98 -2.40 -9.85
N ASP A 55 -8.51 -2.00 -11.00
CA ASP A 55 -9.83 -2.45 -11.50
C ASP A 55 -9.95 -3.97 -11.60
N HIS A 56 -8.85 -4.66 -11.91
CA HIS A 56 -8.84 -6.11 -12.10
C HIS A 56 -8.51 -6.90 -10.82
N THR A 57 -7.74 -6.35 -9.88
CA THR A 57 -7.28 -7.05 -8.67
C THR A 57 -8.01 -6.62 -7.41
N GLY A 58 -8.48 -5.38 -7.34
CA GLY A 58 -9.24 -4.84 -6.20
C GLY A 58 -10.72 -5.23 -6.23
N THR A 59 -11.02 -6.54 -6.31
CA THR A 59 -12.36 -7.09 -6.49
C THR A 59 -12.92 -7.70 -5.22
N ASN A 60 -14.24 -7.90 -5.16
CA ASN A 60 -14.89 -8.62 -4.06
C ASN A 60 -14.46 -10.09 -4.00
N ALA A 61 -14.30 -10.75 -5.14
CA ALA A 61 -13.86 -12.14 -5.21
C ALA A 61 -12.45 -12.30 -4.64
N MET A 62 -11.51 -11.43 -5.05
CA MET A 62 -10.15 -11.40 -4.49
C MET A 62 -10.16 -11.19 -2.99
N ALA A 63 -10.97 -10.23 -2.50
CA ALA A 63 -11.08 -9.95 -1.07
C ALA A 63 -11.59 -11.17 -0.28
N HIS A 64 -12.54 -11.92 -0.83
CA HIS A 64 -13.11 -13.12 -0.20
C HIS A 64 -12.04 -14.20 0.01
N VAL A 65 -11.28 -14.53 -1.02
CA VAL A 65 -10.23 -15.57 -0.95
C VAL A 65 -9.07 -15.13 -0.07
N LEU A 66 -8.57 -13.90 -0.24
CA LEU A 66 -7.41 -13.42 0.51
C LEU A 66 -7.68 -13.24 2.01
N MET A 67 -8.92 -12.98 2.39
CA MET A 67 -9.34 -12.88 3.79
C MET A 67 -9.11 -14.19 4.57
N GLU A 68 -9.27 -15.35 3.93
CA GLU A 68 -9.01 -16.67 4.56
C GLU A 68 -7.55 -16.82 4.99
N TYR A 69 -6.64 -16.12 4.29
CA TYR A 69 -5.21 -16.08 4.60
C TYR A 69 -4.79 -14.93 5.49
N HIS A 70 -5.74 -14.14 5.99
CA HIS A 70 -5.45 -12.89 6.74
C HIS A 70 -4.61 -11.89 5.93
N ILE A 71 -4.85 -11.82 4.63
CA ILE A 71 -4.26 -10.87 3.69
C ILE A 71 -5.29 -9.76 3.42
N LEU A 72 -4.79 -8.53 3.25
CA LEU A 72 -5.62 -7.36 2.98
C LEU A 72 -5.93 -7.23 1.48
N THR A 73 -7.12 -6.70 1.18
CA THR A 73 -7.47 -6.30 -0.19
C THR A 73 -7.92 -4.85 -0.19
N ALA A 74 -7.22 -4.02 -0.98
CA ALA A 74 -7.67 -2.68 -1.27
C ALA A 74 -8.65 -2.76 -2.46
N LEU A 75 -9.93 -2.47 -2.19
CA LEU A 75 -10.93 -2.49 -3.25
C LEU A 75 -10.75 -1.31 -4.19
N CYS A 76 -10.97 -1.55 -5.49
CA CYS A 76 -11.01 -0.48 -6.48
C CYS A 76 -12.01 0.59 -6.06
N LYS A 77 -11.67 1.86 -6.26
CA LYS A 77 -12.50 3.02 -5.85
C LYS A 77 -13.91 3.05 -6.45
N PHE A 78 -14.15 2.29 -7.52
CA PHE A 78 -15.46 2.17 -8.17
C PHE A 78 -16.35 1.11 -7.53
N VAL A 79 -15.82 0.24 -6.67
CA VAL A 79 -16.59 -0.73 -5.89
C VAL A 79 -17.34 0.00 -4.77
N LYS A 80 -18.66 0.06 -4.91
CA LYS A 80 -19.53 0.82 -3.97
C LYS A 80 -19.98 0.03 -2.76
N SER A 81 -20.06 -1.30 -2.88
CA SER A 81 -20.51 -2.20 -1.82
C SER A 81 -19.74 -3.52 -1.91
N THR A 82 -19.72 -4.27 -0.82
CA THR A 82 -19.15 -5.62 -0.79
C THR A 82 -20.27 -6.65 -0.65
N GLU A 83 -20.17 -7.78 -1.34
CA GLU A 83 -21.14 -8.87 -1.26
C GLU A 83 -21.14 -9.56 0.11
N TRP A 84 -19.99 -9.55 0.79
CA TRP A 84 -19.79 -10.15 2.12
C TRP A 84 -19.71 -9.14 3.25
N GLY A 85 -20.12 -7.89 2.99
CA GLY A 85 -20.01 -6.79 3.94
C GLY A 85 -18.57 -6.29 4.14
N TRP A 86 -18.44 -5.11 4.71
CA TRP A 86 -17.15 -4.55 5.09
C TRP A 86 -16.60 -5.27 6.31
N ASN A 87 -15.30 -5.57 6.32
CA ASN A 87 -14.64 -6.26 7.43
C ASN A 87 -13.18 -5.79 7.61
N LYS A 88 -12.52 -6.31 8.64
CA LYS A 88 -11.18 -5.89 9.05
C LYS A 88 -10.05 -6.16 8.03
N ASN A 89 -10.30 -6.93 6.97
CA ASN A 89 -9.31 -7.22 5.93
C ASN A 89 -9.59 -6.50 4.61
N ILE A 90 -10.61 -5.64 4.57
CA ILE A 90 -10.98 -4.85 3.39
C ILE A 90 -10.58 -3.40 3.60
N ILE A 91 -9.83 -2.86 2.64
CA ILE A 91 -9.44 -1.46 2.58
C ILE A 91 -10.36 -0.76 1.57
N ARG A 92 -11.07 0.28 2.02
CA ARG A 92 -11.83 1.13 1.12
C ARG A 92 -10.90 2.15 0.46
N THR A 93 -10.94 2.24 -0.86
CA THR A 93 -10.22 3.26 -1.62
C THR A 93 -11.13 4.42 -2.00
N ILE A 94 -10.63 5.65 -1.80
CA ILE A 94 -11.30 6.91 -2.16
C ILE A 94 -10.33 7.85 -2.89
N GLY A 95 -10.87 8.84 -3.58
CA GLY A 95 -10.14 9.97 -4.17
C GLY A 95 -10.40 11.28 -3.41
N LEU A 96 -9.76 12.36 -3.86
CA LEU A 96 -9.86 13.72 -3.24
C LEU A 96 -11.25 14.38 -3.32
N ASP A 97 -12.14 13.87 -4.16
CA ASP A 97 -13.47 14.46 -4.35
C ASP A 97 -14.57 13.69 -3.58
N GLN A 98 -14.17 12.76 -2.71
CA GLN A 98 -15.11 11.98 -1.91
C GLN A 98 -15.71 12.85 -0.79
N ASN A 99 -17.04 12.88 -0.71
CA ASN A 99 -17.71 13.46 0.46
C ASN A 99 -17.63 12.47 1.63
N LEU A 100 -16.97 12.88 2.72
CA LEU A 100 -16.72 12.05 3.90
C LEU A 100 -18.00 11.74 4.69
N ASP A 101 -19.02 12.60 4.64
CA ASP A 101 -20.32 12.35 5.29
C ASP A 101 -21.11 11.21 4.62
N ASN A 102 -20.82 10.95 3.35
CA ASN A 102 -21.52 9.96 2.53
C ASN A 102 -20.68 8.70 2.26
N LEU A 103 -19.80 8.33 3.17
CA LEU A 103 -19.05 7.10 3.06
C LEU A 103 -19.99 5.90 3.30
N PRO A 104 -20.31 5.08 2.29
CA PRO A 104 -21.25 3.98 2.43
C PRO A 104 -20.56 2.76 3.05
N TYR A 105 -20.24 2.79 4.32
CA TYR A 105 -19.77 1.61 5.03
C TYR A 105 -19.96 1.74 6.54
N ASP A 106 -20.10 0.60 7.18
CA ASP A 106 -20.21 0.50 8.62
C ASP A 106 -18.85 0.80 9.27
N SER A 107 -18.86 1.79 10.17
CA SER A 107 -17.65 2.27 10.84
C SER A 107 -16.94 1.21 11.68
N ASP A 108 -17.70 0.28 12.25
CA ASP A 108 -17.18 -0.62 13.29
C ASP A 108 -16.47 -1.85 12.71
N THR A 109 -16.85 -2.28 11.51
CA THR A 109 -16.34 -3.52 10.91
C THR A 109 -15.19 -3.34 9.92
N ALA A 110 -15.00 -2.13 9.35
CA ALA A 110 -13.98 -1.83 8.35
C ALA A 110 -13.07 -0.67 8.80
N PRO A 111 -11.98 -0.95 9.48
CA PRO A 111 -11.12 0.10 10.04
C PRO A 111 -10.26 0.84 9.02
N TRP A 112 -10.19 0.38 7.76
CA TRP A 112 -9.24 0.86 6.77
C TRP A 112 -9.85 1.80 5.74
N ILE A 113 -9.13 2.88 5.44
CA ILE A 113 -9.44 3.77 4.33
C ILE A 113 -8.15 4.18 3.61
N CYS A 114 -8.15 4.10 2.28
CA CYS A 114 -7.01 4.48 1.44
C CYS A 114 -7.38 5.68 0.58
N LEU A 115 -6.71 6.80 0.81
CA LEU A 115 -6.72 7.95 -0.08
C LEU A 115 -5.69 7.74 -1.19
N ASP A 116 -6.18 7.44 -2.40
CA ASP A 116 -5.35 7.05 -3.53
C ASP A 116 -5.40 8.09 -4.65
N VAL A 117 -4.25 8.69 -4.94
CA VAL A 117 -4.04 9.66 -6.01
C VAL A 117 -2.77 9.37 -6.79
N ALA A 118 -2.77 9.76 -8.07
CA ALA A 118 -1.59 9.60 -8.92
C ALA A 118 -0.41 10.52 -8.50
N ASN A 119 -0.69 11.62 -7.80
CA ASN A 119 0.29 12.60 -7.35
C ASN A 119 -0.03 13.09 -5.94
N GLY A 120 0.63 12.52 -4.93
CA GLY A 120 0.51 12.89 -3.53
C GLY A 120 1.32 14.14 -3.11
N TYR A 121 1.90 14.88 -4.05
CA TYR A 121 2.74 16.06 -3.76
C TYR A 121 1.98 17.38 -3.76
N THR A 122 0.66 17.36 -3.87
CA THR A 122 -0.13 18.61 -3.86
C THR A 122 -0.48 19.03 -2.43
N GLU A 123 -0.52 20.34 -2.16
CA GLU A 123 -0.99 20.90 -0.87
C GLU A 123 -2.40 20.39 -0.56
N ARG A 124 -3.30 20.40 -1.56
CA ARG A 124 -4.66 19.88 -1.44
C ARG A 124 -4.70 18.44 -0.93
N PHE A 125 -3.73 17.60 -1.29
CA PHE A 125 -3.66 16.22 -0.82
C PHE A 125 -3.36 16.16 0.68
N ASN A 126 -2.38 16.90 1.17
CA ASN A 126 -2.04 16.96 2.59
C ASN A 126 -3.17 17.56 3.43
N ASP A 127 -3.81 18.63 2.92
CA ASP A 127 -4.98 19.23 3.57
C ASP A 127 -6.13 18.24 3.69
N TYR A 128 -6.36 17.42 2.66
CA TYR A 128 -7.40 16.40 2.69
C TYR A 128 -7.08 15.25 3.65
N VAL A 129 -5.83 14.84 3.79
CA VAL A 129 -5.41 13.87 4.83
C VAL A 129 -5.70 14.44 6.22
N SER A 130 -5.37 15.71 6.46
CA SER A 130 -5.65 16.39 7.73
C SER A 130 -7.16 16.48 7.99
N LEU A 131 -7.95 16.79 6.96
CA LEU A 131 -9.41 16.79 7.04
C LEU A 131 -9.95 15.41 7.40
N MET A 132 -9.47 14.34 6.75
CA MET A 132 -9.88 12.96 7.07
C MET A 132 -9.58 12.61 8.53
N ARG A 133 -8.42 13.02 9.06
CA ARG A 133 -8.08 12.76 10.46
C ARG A 133 -8.91 13.55 11.46
N ALA A 134 -9.41 14.72 11.06
CA ALA A 134 -10.30 15.54 11.89
C ALA A 134 -11.78 15.18 11.78
N HIS A 135 -12.19 14.48 10.72
CA HIS A 135 -13.59 14.22 10.39
C HIS A 135 -14.18 13.05 11.18
N GLU A 136 -15.38 13.22 11.74
CA GLU A 136 -16.05 12.22 12.62
C GLU A 136 -16.15 10.82 11.98
N ALA A 137 -16.44 10.74 10.68
CA ALA A 137 -16.57 9.45 10.00
C ALA A 137 -15.25 8.72 9.78
N THR A 138 -14.09 9.41 9.86
CA THR A 138 -12.79 8.85 9.48
C THR A 138 -11.69 9.04 10.51
N LYS A 139 -11.89 9.87 11.53
CA LYS A 139 -10.87 10.21 12.53
C LYS A 139 -10.25 8.99 13.24
N ASP A 140 -11.05 7.95 13.46
CA ASP A 140 -10.62 6.73 14.14
C ASP A 140 -10.23 5.60 13.16
N LYS A 141 -10.21 5.85 11.85
CA LYS A 141 -9.82 4.87 10.84
C LYS A 141 -8.31 4.80 10.67
N ILE A 142 -7.82 3.64 10.23
CA ILE A 142 -6.45 3.49 9.75
C ILE A 142 -6.39 4.16 8.37
N ILE A 143 -5.75 5.33 8.29
CA ILE A 143 -5.65 6.10 7.06
C ILE A 143 -4.36 5.72 6.33
N ILE A 144 -4.53 5.20 5.12
CA ILE A 144 -3.48 4.98 4.13
C ILE A 144 -3.54 6.14 3.15
N ALA A 145 -2.42 6.75 2.80
CA ALA A 145 -2.40 7.87 1.85
C ALA A 145 -1.19 7.78 0.90
N GLY A 146 -1.38 8.10 -0.37
CA GLY A 146 -0.33 8.10 -1.40
C GLY A 146 -0.88 8.28 -2.82
N ASN A 147 0.01 8.25 -3.84
CA ASN A 147 1.41 7.79 -3.78
C ASN A 147 2.41 8.93 -3.75
N VAL A 148 3.49 8.69 -3.03
CA VAL A 148 4.71 9.50 -3.03
C VAL A 148 5.94 8.60 -3.13
N CYS A 149 7.14 9.15 -3.26
CA CYS A 149 8.39 8.38 -3.36
C CYS A 149 9.59 9.08 -2.71
N THR A 150 9.35 10.09 -1.85
CA THR A 150 10.41 10.81 -1.15
C THR A 150 10.19 10.88 0.36
N PRO A 151 11.27 10.94 1.17
CA PRO A 151 11.20 11.03 2.62
C PRO A 151 10.38 12.23 3.10
N GLU A 152 10.62 13.41 2.54
CA GLU A 152 9.97 14.65 2.94
C GLU A 152 8.44 14.60 2.75
N ALA A 153 7.98 14.04 1.63
CA ALA A 153 6.55 13.86 1.40
C ALA A 153 5.95 12.81 2.34
N THR A 154 6.71 11.75 2.64
CA THR A 154 6.31 10.72 3.60
C THR A 154 6.11 11.32 4.99
N GLU A 155 7.06 12.12 5.47
CA GLU A 155 6.96 12.83 6.75
C GLU A 155 5.73 13.73 6.79
N GLN A 156 5.53 14.56 5.75
CA GLN A 156 4.39 15.48 5.67
C GLN A 156 3.04 14.75 5.77
N ILE A 157 2.89 13.63 5.08
CA ILE A 157 1.66 12.84 5.07
C ILE A 157 1.39 12.21 6.44
N ILE A 158 2.42 11.68 7.12
CA ILE A 158 2.27 11.13 8.48
C ILE A 158 1.93 12.23 9.48
N LEU A 159 2.59 13.39 9.39
CA LEU A 159 2.30 14.54 10.24
C LEU A 159 0.89 15.11 9.99
N ALA A 160 0.38 15.01 8.76
CA ALA A 160 -1.00 15.36 8.42
C ALA A 160 -2.04 14.39 9.02
N GLY A 161 -1.62 13.21 9.51
CA GLY A 161 -2.50 12.28 10.23
C GLY A 161 -2.70 10.90 9.57
N ALA A 162 -1.96 10.58 8.51
CA ALA A 162 -1.96 9.22 7.97
C ALA A 162 -1.21 8.25 8.90
N ASP A 163 -1.70 7.03 9.01
CA ASP A 163 -1.01 5.94 9.72
C ASP A 163 0.01 5.25 8.81
N ILE A 164 -0.27 5.21 7.51
CA ILE A 164 0.53 4.49 6.53
C ILE A 164 0.66 5.34 5.26
N VAL A 165 1.87 5.40 4.70
CA VAL A 165 2.12 6.07 3.41
C VAL A 165 2.37 5.04 2.32
N LYS A 166 1.70 5.22 1.19
CA LYS A 166 1.84 4.35 0.00
C LYS A 166 2.95 4.89 -0.91
N ILE A 167 4.01 4.09 -1.08
CA ILE A 167 5.27 4.49 -1.72
C ILE A 167 5.40 3.85 -3.10
N GLY A 168 5.54 4.69 -4.12
CA GLY A 168 5.81 4.28 -5.49
C GLY A 168 5.14 5.16 -6.52
N ILE A 169 5.93 5.70 -7.45
CA ILE A 169 5.46 6.42 -8.64
C ILE A 169 6.06 5.75 -9.86
N GLY A 170 5.22 5.07 -10.62
CA GLY A 170 5.58 4.43 -11.87
C GLY A 170 6.44 3.15 -11.80
N PRO A 171 6.56 2.41 -10.68
CA PRO A 171 7.37 1.20 -10.65
C PRO A 171 6.65 -0.04 -11.20
N GLY A 172 5.33 0.00 -11.36
CA GLY A 172 4.55 -1.13 -11.86
C GLY A 172 4.94 -1.55 -13.27
N SER A 173 4.93 -2.85 -13.56
CA SER A 173 5.33 -3.40 -14.87
C SER A 173 4.47 -2.88 -16.04
N VAL A 174 3.19 -2.61 -15.79
CA VAL A 174 2.26 -2.05 -16.78
C VAL A 174 2.15 -0.53 -16.72
N CYS A 175 2.85 0.12 -15.77
CA CYS A 175 2.75 1.57 -15.57
C CYS A 175 3.54 2.34 -16.64
N THR A 176 2.87 3.31 -17.26
CA THR A 176 3.47 4.16 -18.30
C THR A 176 3.98 5.50 -17.75
N THR A 177 3.74 5.83 -16.49
CA THR A 177 4.06 7.15 -15.90
C THR A 177 5.51 7.55 -16.11
N ARG A 178 6.48 6.70 -15.77
CA ARG A 178 7.91 7.01 -15.94
C ARG A 178 8.28 7.28 -17.39
N LYS A 179 7.69 6.53 -18.34
CA LYS A 179 7.94 6.69 -19.79
C LYS A 179 7.31 7.95 -20.36
N MET A 180 6.10 8.30 -19.91
CA MET A 180 5.32 9.40 -20.45
C MET A 180 5.64 10.75 -19.82
N THR A 181 5.96 10.78 -18.53
CA THR A 181 6.16 12.02 -17.76
C THR A 181 7.60 12.26 -17.36
N GLY A 182 8.46 11.24 -17.38
CA GLY A 182 9.81 11.28 -16.83
C GLY A 182 9.86 11.34 -15.30
N VAL A 183 8.71 11.20 -14.62
CA VAL A 183 8.61 11.27 -13.15
C VAL A 183 8.64 9.87 -12.54
N GLY A 184 9.40 9.71 -11.46
CA GLY A 184 9.51 8.45 -10.72
C GLY A 184 10.77 8.41 -9.86
N TYR A 185 10.93 7.33 -9.14
CA TYR A 185 12.10 7.04 -8.30
C TYR A 185 12.36 5.53 -8.31
N PRO A 186 13.62 5.05 -8.26
CA PRO A 186 13.93 3.63 -8.12
C PRO A 186 13.33 3.05 -6.84
N GLN A 187 12.52 1.98 -7.00
CA GLN A 187 11.55 1.57 -5.97
C GLN A 187 12.21 1.04 -4.69
N LEU A 188 13.34 0.33 -4.79
CA LEU A 188 14.06 -0.14 -3.60
C LEU A 188 14.57 1.04 -2.77
N SER A 189 15.22 2.01 -3.43
CA SER A 189 15.73 3.21 -2.74
C SER A 189 14.60 4.05 -2.15
N ALA A 190 13.48 4.23 -2.89
CA ALA A 190 12.30 4.89 -2.37
C ALA A 190 11.76 4.19 -1.10
N THR A 191 11.72 2.86 -1.11
CA THR A 191 11.27 2.07 0.05
C THR A 191 12.18 2.29 1.26
N ILE A 192 13.51 2.21 1.09
CA ILE A 192 14.48 2.39 2.18
C ILE A 192 14.35 3.79 2.80
N GLU A 193 14.38 4.81 1.96
CA GLU A 193 14.40 6.21 2.40
C GLU A 193 13.08 6.62 3.05
N CYS A 194 11.94 6.20 2.47
CA CYS A 194 10.63 6.50 3.03
C CYS A 194 10.31 5.67 4.28
N ALA A 195 10.84 4.43 4.39
CA ALA A 195 10.70 3.63 5.61
C ALA A 195 11.40 4.30 6.79
N ASP A 196 12.64 4.79 6.59
CA ASP A 196 13.39 5.50 7.63
C ASP A 196 12.62 6.74 8.12
N ALA A 197 12.11 7.56 7.19
CA ALA A 197 11.32 8.73 7.50
C ALA A 197 10.01 8.39 8.26
N ALA A 198 9.28 7.36 7.80
CA ALA A 198 8.02 6.95 8.40
C ALA A 198 8.21 6.38 9.82
N HIS A 199 9.17 5.47 9.98
CA HIS A 199 9.45 4.82 11.25
C HIS A 199 9.96 5.81 12.29
N GLY A 200 10.76 6.81 11.89
CA GLY A 200 11.19 7.90 12.76
C GLY A 200 10.04 8.69 13.38
N LEU A 201 8.90 8.75 12.69
CA LEU A 201 7.66 9.40 13.14
C LEU A 201 6.65 8.42 13.76
N GLY A 202 6.94 7.12 13.83
CA GLY A 202 6.03 6.08 14.33
C GLY A 202 4.89 5.75 13.37
N GLY A 203 5.05 6.08 12.08
CA GLY A 203 4.18 5.68 10.98
C GLY A 203 4.68 4.42 10.28
N HIS A 204 3.96 3.98 9.25
CA HIS A 204 4.26 2.81 8.44
C HIS A 204 4.29 3.13 6.95
N ILE A 205 4.85 2.22 6.15
CA ILE A 205 4.82 2.34 4.69
C ILE A 205 4.28 1.09 3.99
N ILE A 206 3.71 1.31 2.82
CA ILE A 206 3.41 0.27 1.83
C ILE A 206 4.34 0.47 0.65
N THR A 207 5.13 -0.54 0.28
CA THR A 207 5.80 -0.56 -1.02
C THR A 207 4.77 -0.96 -2.08
N ASP A 208 4.44 -0.03 -2.98
CA ASP A 208 3.42 -0.20 -4.01
C ASP A 208 4.03 -0.24 -5.40
N GLY A 209 4.00 -1.42 -6.01
CA GLY A 209 4.51 -1.70 -7.35
C GLY A 209 5.99 -2.09 -7.39
N GLY A 210 6.42 -2.58 -8.56
CA GLY A 210 7.80 -3.02 -8.82
C GLY A 210 8.07 -4.48 -8.48
N CYS A 211 7.25 -5.15 -7.66
CA CYS A 211 7.37 -6.57 -7.39
C CYS A 211 6.81 -7.41 -8.55
N THR A 212 7.65 -8.21 -9.18
CA THR A 212 7.30 -9.09 -10.31
C THR A 212 7.48 -10.57 -9.99
N VAL A 213 8.26 -10.88 -8.98
CA VAL A 213 8.54 -12.24 -8.50
C VAL A 213 8.56 -12.27 -6.96
N PRO A 214 8.38 -13.44 -6.32
CA PRO A 214 8.36 -13.53 -4.86
C PRO A 214 9.61 -12.98 -4.16
N GLY A 215 10.78 -13.05 -4.82
CA GLY A 215 12.02 -12.48 -4.30
C GLY A 215 11.96 -10.96 -4.11
N ASP A 216 11.18 -10.24 -4.91
CA ASP A 216 11.03 -8.79 -4.79
C ASP A 216 10.21 -8.41 -3.55
N ILE A 217 9.23 -9.25 -3.16
CA ILE A 217 8.51 -9.10 -1.90
C ILE A 217 9.48 -9.19 -0.72
N ALA A 218 10.37 -10.18 -0.74
CA ALA A 218 11.40 -10.34 0.30
C ALA A 218 12.35 -9.14 0.35
N LYS A 219 12.77 -8.60 -0.82
CA LYS A 219 13.59 -7.40 -0.91
C LYS A 219 12.87 -6.17 -0.37
N SER A 220 11.57 -6.03 -0.65
CA SER A 220 10.74 -4.95 -0.11
C SER A 220 10.71 -4.95 1.41
N PHE A 221 10.46 -6.10 2.04
CA PHE A 221 10.52 -6.23 3.50
C PHE A 221 11.93 -6.01 4.04
N GLY A 222 12.95 -6.51 3.34
CA GLY A 222 14.36 -6.27 3.68
C GLY A 222 14.77 -4.79 3.59
N ALA A 223 14.10 -4.01 2.74
CA ALA A 223 14.25 -2.56 2.60
C ALA A 223 13.49 -1.74 3.65
N GLY A 224 12.72 -2.39 4.52
CA GLY A 224 11.98 -1.71 5.60
C GLY A 224 10.49 -1.54 5.34
N ALA A 225 9.93 -2.09 4.27
CA ALA A 225 8.49 -2.05 4.04
C ALA A 225 7.73 -2.73 5.19
N ASP A 226 6.68 -2.09 5.68
CA ASP A 226 5.74 -2.70 6.63
C ASP A 226 4.73 -3.58 5.90
N PHE A 227 4.26 -3.11 4.74
CA PHE A 227 3.35 -3.80 3.86
C PHE A 227 3.87 -3.79 2.42
N VAL A 228 3.47 -4.77 1.63
CA VAL A 228 3.74 -4.83 0.18
C VAL A 228 2.43 -4.94 -0.58
N MET A 229 2.20 -4.01 -1.52
CA MET A 229 1.02 -4.02 -2.38
C MET A 229 1.34 -4.68 -3.72
N LEU A 230 0.51 -5.66 -4.11
CA LEU A 230 0.68 -6.48 -5.30
C LEU A 230 -0.47 -6.26 -6.28
N GLY A 231 -0.13 -5.90 -7.52
CA GLY A 231 -1.06 -5.84 -8.64
C GLY A 231 -0.78 -6.96 -9.65
N GLY A 232 0.26 -6.79 -10.48
CA GLY A 232 0.58 -7.71 -11.57
C GLY A 232 0.82 -9.16 -11.15
N MET A 233 1.35 -9.41 -9.95
CA MET A 233 1.54 -10.77 -9.44
C MET A 233 0.23 -11.50 -9.10
N LEU A 234 -0.86 -10.76 -8.90
CA LEU A 234 -2.21 -11.30 -8.65
C LEU A 234 -3.08 -11.28 -9.92
N ALA A 235 -2.64 -10.58 -10.97
CA ALA A 235 -3.37 -10.53 -12.24
C ALA A 235 -3.45 -11.92 -12.88
N GLY A 236 -4.59 -12.22 -13.52
CA GLY A 236 -4.81 -13.48 -14.20
C GLY A 236 -5.29 -14.66 -13.32
N HIS A 237 -5.55 -14.42 -12.02
CA HIS A 237 -6.25 -15.37 -11.17
C HIS A 237 -7.77 -15.30 -11.42
N ASP A 238 -8.48 -16.38 -11.12
CA ASP A 238 -9.94 -16.50 -11.34
C ASP A 238 -10.74 -15.43 -10.59
N GLU A 239 -10.19 -14.88 -9.51
CA GLU A 239 -10.79 -13.82 -8.69
C GLU A 239 -10.62 -12.42 -9.27
N CYS A 240 -9.84 -12.28 -10.34
CA CYS A 240 -9.68 -11.01 -11.06
C CYS A 240 -10.92 -10.69 -11.91
N ALA A 241 -11.20 -9.39 -12.09
CA ALA A 241 -12.19 -8.95 -13.07
C ALA A 241 -11.57 -8.90 -14.47
N GLY A 242 -12.39 -9.14 -15.50
CA GLY A 242 -12.01 -9.06 -16.92
C GLY A 242 -12.18 -10.38 -17.65
N GLU A 243 -12.05 -10.31 -18.96
CA GLU A 243 -12.07 -11.50 -19.82
C GLU A 243 -10.64 -12.01 -19.98
N VAL A 244 -10.49 -13.34 -19.96
CA VAL A 244 -9.21 -13.99 -20.29
C VAL A 244 -9.16 -14.13 -21.81
N SER A 245 -8.18 -13.52 -22.47
CA SER A 245 -7.90 -13.76 -23.89
C SER A 245 -6.79 -14.80 -24.01
N ASP A 246 -7.01 -15.79 -24.85
CA ASP A 246 -6.02 -16.83 -25.21
C ASP A 246 -5.09 -16.33 -26.34
N ASP A 247 -4.43 -15.17 -26.15
CA ASP A 247 -3.47 -14.62 -27.13
C ASP A 247 -2.03 -15.08 -26.86
#